data_1765f3bccef1cc1ae0b019d65ffb530d
#
_entry.id   1765f3bccef1cc1ae0b019d65ffb530d
#
_cell.length_a   1.000
_cell.length_b   1.000
_cell.length_c   1.000
_cell.angle_alpha   90.00
_cell.angle_beta   90.00
_cell.angle_gamma   90.00
#
_symmetry.space_group_name_H-M   'P 1'
#
loop_
_entity.id
_entity.type
_entity.pdbx_description
1 polymer ?
#
loop_
_entity_poly.entity_id
_entity_poly.type
_entity_poly.pdbx_seq_one_letter_code
_entity_poly.pdbx_strand_id
1 'polypeptide(L)'
;MPNMDEETGAEQMTATVRQRVSSVLDADAQSATALDGGEVGSVYRVTFRDRPDVAVKVDDSPLGIEAAMLQYLDRDTPLPVPDVLHVEPELLVLSFVRGDGRFGERAERDLARHVASLHDVSADAFGFPFDTLSGPFSQSNPWTESWIDFFRERRLLPFARTARDAGALPATEFDRVQRLAETLDTRLVEPATPSLLHGDIHPGNVVVADGTVRAVLDPAIYFGHAEVDLAYVDRLDSIGAAFYDEYRRHRNISERYFDERRDVYIAFHALENVRFFGDDGLPRLDSALDRLGV
;
A
#
# COMPACT_ATOMS: atom_id res chain seq x y z
N MET A 1 27.75 -2.55 19.51
CA MET A 1 28.73 -2.74 18.41
C MET A 1 28.09 -3.68 17.44
N PRO A 2 27.84 -3.29 16.20
CA PRO A 2 27.38 -4.23 15.18
C PRO A 2 28.42 -5.35 15.03
N ASN A 3 27.95 -6.53 14.73
CA ASN A 3 28.79 -7.73 14.65
C ASN A 3 29.57 -7.67 13.33
N MET A 4 30.89 -7.93 13.34
CA MET A 4 31.74 -7.87 12.12
C MET A 4 31.23 -8.77 10.98
N ASP A 5 30.47 -9.81 11.28
CA ASP A 5 29.89 -10.71 10.28
C ASP A 5 28.67 -10.07 9.55
N GLU A 6 27.90 -9.19 10.22
CA GLU A 6 26.77 -8.46 9.62
C GLU A 6 27.25 -7.33 8.72
N GLU A 7 28.29 -6.60 9.08
CA GLU A 7 28.90 -5.56 8.23
C GLU A 7 29.46 -6.15 6.93
N THR A 8 30.15 -7.31 7.03
CA THR A 8 30.70 -8.00 5.86
C THR A 8 29.59 -8.50 4.92
N GLY A 9 28.48 -8.99 5.45
CA GLY A 9 27.31 -9.43 4.69
C GLY A 9 26.62 -8.28 3.93
N ALA A 10 26.44 -7.12 4.58
CA ALA A 10 25.83 -5.93 3.99
C ALA A 10 26.70 -5.34 2.85
N GLU A 11 28.01 -5.28 3.03
CA GLU A 11 28.94 -4.84 1.97
C GLU A 11 28.94 -5.79 0.75
N GLN A 12 28.87 -7.08 1.00
CA GLN A 12 28.79 -8.08 -0.08
C GLN A 12 27.48 -7.99 -0.84
N MET A 13 26.35 -7.75 -0.16
CA MET A 13 25.05 -7.57 -0.78
C MET A 13 25.02 -6.30 -1.66
N THR A 14 25.50 -5.16 -1.17
CA THR A 14 25.57 -3.92 -1.95
C THR A 14 26.44 -4.06 -3.19
N ALA A 15 27.59 -4.79 -3.09
CA ALA A 15 28.42 -5.08 -4.26
C ALA A 15 27.70 -5.96 -5.29
N THR A 16 26.94 -6.96 -4.84
CA THR A 16 26.14 -7.84 -5.69
C THR A 16 25.05 -7.08 -6.42
N VAL A 17 24.28 -6.24 -5.68
CA VAL A 17 23.23 -5.39 -6.27
C VAL A 17 23.81 -4.45 -7.32
N ARG A 18 24.93 -3.77 -7.00
CA ARG A 18 25.61 -2.87 -7.95
C ARG A 18 25.99 -3.60 -9.24
N GLN A 19 26.59 -4.78 -9.15
CA GLN A 19 27.03 -5.56 -10.31
C GLN A 19 25.82 -6.03 -11.15
N ARG A 20 24.75 -6.52 -10.48
CA ARG A 20 23.53 -6.97 -11.17
C ARG A 20 22.86 -5.82 -11.91
N VAL A 21 22.73 -4.66 -11.27
CA VAL A 21 22.15 -3.45 -11.87
C VAL A 21 22.99 -2.94 -13.03
N SER A 22 24.33 -2.95 -12.91
CA SER A 22 25.22 -2.60 -14.04
C SER A 22 24.97 -3.49 -15.25
N SER A 23 24.76 -4.78 -15.03
CA SER A 23 24.54 -5.75 -16.11
C SER A 23 23.18 -5.55 -16.78
N VAL A 24 22.08 -5.42 -16.00
CA VAL A 24 20.70 -5.34 -16.55
C VAL A 24 20.40 -4.00 -17.21
N LEU A 25 21.10 -2.93 -16.81
CA LEU A 25 20.94 -1.60 -17.39
C LEU A 25 22.01 -1.22 -18.41
N ASP A 26 22.97 -2.12 -18.66
CA ASP A 26 24.14 -1.88 -19.52
C ASP A 26 24.83 -0.54 -19.19
N ALA A 27 25.12 -0.32 -17.88
CA ALA A 27 25.64 0.94 -17.37
C ALA A 27 26.58 0.74 -16.17
N ASP A 28 27.62 1.59 -16.06
CA ASP A 28 28.61 1.51 -14.97
C ASP A 28 28.06 2.14 -13.66
N ALA A 29 27.54 1.29 -12.78
CA ALA A 29 27.07 1.71 -11.45
C ALA A 29 28.25 2.03 -10.53
N GLN A 30 28.25 3.26 -9.98
CA GLN A 30 29.32 3.77 -9.13
C GLN A 30 29.19 3.28 -7.68
N SER A 31 28.00 3.31 -7.14
CA SER A 31 27.72 2.88 -5.77
C SER A 31 26.33 2.24 -5.64
N ALA A 32 26.16 1.41 -4.63
CA ALA A 32 24.86 0.98 -4.12
C ALA A 32 24.84 1.28 -2.62
N THR A 33 23.74 1.83 -2.13
CA THR A 33 23.56 2.18 -0.71
C THR A 33 22.19 1.69 -0.28
N ALA A 34 22.12 0.90 0.79
CA ALA A 34 20.83 0.51 1.36
C ALA A 34 20.03 1.73 1.79
N LEU A 35 18.74 1.72 1.55
CA LEU A 35 17.80 2.73 2.02
C LEU A 35 17.05 2.17 3.23
N ASP A 36 16.88 3.03 4.25
CA ASP A 36 16.06 2.70 5.42
C ASP A 36 14.57 2.78 5.05
N GLY A 37 13.73 1.91 5.62
CA GLY A 37 12.27 2.03 5.56
C GLY A 37 11.55 1.00 4.68
N GLY A 38 12.21 0.00 4.11
CA GLY A 38 11.53 -1.14 3.48
C GLY A 38 11.00 -2.10 4.55
N GLU A 39 9.67 -2.29 4.65
CA GLU A 39 9.08 -3.30 5.56
C GLU A 39 9.18 -4.71 4.96
N VAL A 40 9.28 -4.81 3.65
CA VAL A 40 9.39 -6.06 2.89
C VAL A 40 10.57 -5.96 1.91
N GLY A 41 11.53 -6.89 2.02
CA GLY A 41 12.72 -6.91 1.17
C GLY A 41 13.76 -5.83 1.52
N SER A 42 14.78 -5.75 0.69
CA SER A 42 15.87 -4.76 0.81
C SER A 42 15.80 -3.77 -0.34
N VAL A 43 15.82 -2.49 -0.03
CA VAL A 43 15.81 -1.42 -1.02
C VAL A 43 17.16 -0.71 -1.07
N TYR A 44 17.68 -0.47 -2.27
CA TYR A 44 18.96 0.17 -2.50
C TYR A 44 18.82 1.36 -3.44
N ARG A 45 19.55 2.42 -3.18
CA ARG A 45 19.82 3.47 -4.17
C ARG A 45 21.12 3.12 -4.89
N VAL A 46 21.06 3.04 -6.22
CA VAL A 46 22.24 2.83 -7.07
C VAL A 46 22.49 4.11 -7.86
N THR A 47 23.75 4.60 -7.79
CA THR A 47 24.18 5.84 -8.45
C THR A 47 25.02 5.55 -9.66
N PHE A 48 24.97 6.45 -10.64
CA PHE A 48 25.72 6.38 -11.88
C PHE A 48 26.42 7.72 -12.15
N ARG A 49 27.40 7.72 -13.05
CA ARG A 49 28.07 8.96 -13.47
C ARG A 49 27.25 9.71 -14.52
N ASP A 50 26.74 9.01 -15.50
CA ASP A 50 26.24 9.58 -16.76
C ASP A 50 24.74 9.34 -16.99
N ARG A 51 24.01 8.88 -15.96
CA ARG A 51 22.55 8.67 -15.97
C ARG A 51 21.94 8.95 -14.60
N PRO A 52 20.62 9.15 -14.50
CA PRO A 52 19.91 9.25 -13.21
C PRO A 52 20.11 8.03 -12.32
N ASP A 53 20.07 8.25 -11.01
CA ASP A 53 20.08 7.20 -10.00
C ASP A 53 18.83 6.31 -10.14
N VAL A 54 18.90 5.08 -9.65
CA VAL A 54 17.76 4.16 -9.60
C VAL A 54 17.52 3.67 -8.16
N ALA A 55 16.27 3.31 -7.87
CA ALA A 55 15.92 2.53 -6.71
C ALA A 55 15.84 1.05 -7.12
N VAL A 56 16.34 0.18 -6.27
CA VAL A 56 16.43 -1.26 -6.56
C VAL A 56 15.84 -2.02 -5.38
N LYS A 57 14.77 -2.75 -5.62
CA LYS A 57 14.16 -3.66 -4.65
C LYS A 57 14.64 -5.07 -4.91
N VAL A 58 15.12 -5.74 -3.87
CA VAL A 58 15.56 -7.15 -3.90
C VAL A 58 14.73 -7.90 -2.88
N ASP A 59 13.96 -8.88 -3.33
CA ASP A 59 13.04 -9.65 -2.50
C ASP A 59 12.74 -11.00 -3.14
N ASP A 60 12.40 -11.99 -2.31
CA ASP A 60 11.88 -13.30 -2.75
C ASP A 60 10.37 -13.23 -3.08
N SER A 61 9.69 -12.11 -2.82
CA SER A 61 8.29 -11.89 -3.21
C SER A 61 8.15 -11.71 -4.71
N PRO A 62 6.95 -11.88 -5.29
CA PRO A 62 6.77 -11.79 -6.74
C PRO A 62 6.82 -10.33 -7.25
N LEU A 63 8.03 -9.73 -7.29
CA LEU A 63 8.29 -8.36 -7.74
C LEU A 63 7.71 -8.04 -9.12
N GLY A 64 7.47 -9.06 -9.96
CA GLY A 64 6.76 -8.89 -11.23
C GLY A 64 5.33 -8.40 -11.08
N ILE A 65 4.64 -8.75 -9.99
CA ILE A 65 3.29 -8.25 -9.71
C ILE A 65 3.35 -6.77 -9.28
N GLU A 66 4.30 -6.39 -8.43
CA GLU A 66 4.51 -5.00 -8.04
C GLU A 66 4.85 -4.13 -9.26
N ALA A 67 5.74 -4.61 -10.13
CA ALA A 67 6.04 -3.94 -11.39
C ALA A 67 4.79 -3.75 -12.27
N ALA A 68 3.94 -4.78 -12.38
CA ALA A 68 2.69 -4.70 -13.15
C ALA A 68 1.70 -3.70 -12.55
N MET A 69 1.61 -3.60 -11.21
CA MET A 69 0.77 -2.60 -10.52
C MET A 69 1.27 -1.18 -10.79
N LEU A 70 2.59 -0.92 -10.67
CA LEU A 70 3.19 0.38 -10.97
C LEU A 70 2.99 0.77 -12.43
N GLN A 71 3.21 -0.15 -13.38
CA GLN A 71 2.99 0.09 -14.81
C GLN A 71 1.52 0.36 -15.13
N TYR A 72 0.58 -0.27 -14.41
CA TYR A 72 -0.84 0.03 -14.56
C TYR A 72 -1.15 1.47 -14.08
N LEU A 73 -0.66 1.86 -12.90
CA LEU A 73 -0.86 3.20 -12.36
C LEU A 73 -0.27 4.29 -13.27
N ASP A 74 0.94 4.10 -13.76
CA ASP A 74 1.61 5.05 -14.66
C ASP A 74 0.84 5.24 -15.97
N ARG A 75 0.35 4.14 -16.56
CA ARG A 75 -0.33 4.20 -17.86
C ARG A 75 -1.76 4.72 -17.77
N ASP A 76 -2.52 4.31 -16.75
CA ASP A 76 -3.98 4.45 -16.72
C ASP A 76 -4.48 5.50 -15.72
N THR A 77 -3.57 6.15 -14.97
CA THR A 77 -3.92 7.13 -13.92
C THR A 77 -3.01 8.36 -13.94
N PRO A 78 -3.46 9.49 -13.36
CA PRO A 78 -2.61 10.66 -13.14
C PRO A 78 -1.76 10.59 -11.85
N LEU A 79 -1.78 9.46 -11.12
CA LEU A 79 -1.01 9.29 -9.90
C LEU A 79 0.48 9.21 -10.23
N PRO A 80 1.34 10.09 -9.67
CA PRO A 80 2.76 9.97 -9.90
C PRO A 80 3.32 8.72 -9.19
N VAL A 81 3.96 7.84 -9.95
CA VAL A 81 4.65 6.66 -9.48
C VAL A 81 6.04 6.56 -10.10
N PRO A 82 6.99 5.80 -9.54
CA PRO A 82 8.27 5.60 -10.20
C PRO A 82 8.12 4.77 -11.48
N ASP A 83 8.96 5.09 -12.50
CA ASP A 83 9.04 4.29 -13.71
C ASP A 83 9.65 2.91 -13.40
N VAL A 84 9.08 1.85 -13.97
CA VAL A 84 9.67 0.52 -13.95
C VAL A 84 10.71 0.41 -15.07
N LEU A 85 11.98 0.34 -14.70
CA LEU A 85 13.10 0.30 -15.65
C LEU A 85 13.51 -1.12 -16.01
N HIS A 86 13.41 -2.05 -15.04
CA HIS A 86 13.71 -3.47 -15.25
C HIS A 86 13.05 -4.33 -14.17
N VAL A 87 12.67 -5.55 -14.51
CA VAL A 87 12.09 -6.51 -13.56
C VAL A 87 12.57 -7.93 -13.86
N GLU A 88 12.98 -8.63 -12.81
CA GLU A 88 13.29 -10.06 -12.74
C GLU A 88 12.58 -10.66 -11.51
N PRO A 89 12.54 -11.98 -11.32
CA PRO A 89 11.83 -12.59 -10.18
C PRO A 89 12.20 -11.99 -8.81
N GLU A 90 13.48 -11.69 -8.58
CA GLU A 90 14.03 -11.20 -7.30
C GLU A 90 14.66 -9.81 -7.40
N LEU A 91 14.39 -9.06 -8.48
CA LEU A 91 14.97 -7.74 -8.71
C LEU A 91 13.95 -6.85 -9.41
N LEU A 92 13.66 -5.71 -8.81
CA LEU A 92 12.88 -4.64 -9.43
C LEU A 92 13.72 -3.36 -9.44
N VAL A 93 13.92 -2.79 -10.63
CA VAL A 93 14.66 -1.54 -10.80
C VAL A 93 13.69 -0.44 -11.20
N LEU A 94 13.64 0.60 -10.39
CA LEU A 94 12.74 1.74 -10.54
C LEU A 94 13.54 3.03 -10.75
N SER A 95 12.94 4.04 -11.35
CA SER A 95 13.48 5.40 -11.32
C SER A 95 13.59 5.89 -9.88
N PHE A 96 14.74 6.50 -9.51
CA PHE A 96 14.91 7.04 -8.16
C PHE A 96 14.27 8.42 -8.04
N VAL A 97 13.21 8.50 -7.25
CA VAL A 97 12.50 9.76 -6.99
C VAL A 97 13.08 10.42 -5.74
N ARG A 98 13.57 11.65 -5.88
CA ARG A 98 14.14 12.41 -4.76
C ARG A 98 13.06 13.11 -3.96
N GLY A 99 13.08 12.90 -2.63
CA GLY A 99 12.27 13.63 -1.66
C GLY A 99 13.13 14.43 -0.68
N ASP A 100 12.48 15.31 0.08
CA ASP A 100 13.08 16.05 1.20
C ASP A 100 12.58 15.54 2.57
N GLY A 101 11.72 14.51 2.59
CA GLY A 101 11.16 13.88 3.79
C GLY A 101 10.17 14.75 4.56
N ARG A 102 9.72 15.88 4.01
CA ARG A 102 8.84 16.84 4.71
C ARG A 102 7.40 16.66 4.29
N PHE A 103 6.66 15.87 5.07
CA PHE A 103 5.23 15.67 4.89
C PHE A 103 4.45 16.62 5.82
N GLY A 104 3.80 17.63 5.26
CA GLY A 104 3.02 18.62 6.00
C GLY A 104 1.78 19.04 5.19
N GLU A 105 1.00 20.02 5.67
CA GLU A 105 -0.30 20.40 5.11
C GLU A 105 -0.31 20.62 3.58
N ARG A 106 0.76 21.16 3.01
CA ARG A 106 0.86 21.36 1.56
C ARG A 106 0.93 20.04 0.83
N ALA A 107 1.73 19.09 1.34
CA ALA A 107 1.83 17.73 0.80
C ALA A 107 0.51 16.96 1.00
N GLU A 108 -0.17 17.13 2.15
CA GLU A 108 -1.49 16.55 2.40
C GLU A 108 -2.52 16.98 1.35
N ARG A 109 -2.59 18.31 1.05
CA ARG A 109 -3.50 18.82 0.00
C ARG A 109 -3.12 18.30 -1.38
N ASP A 110 -1.84 18.21 -1.66
CA ASP A 110 -1.37 17.70 -2.95
C ASP A 110 -1.68 16.20 -3.10
N LEU A 111 -1.41 15.40 -2.06
CA LEU A 111 -1.80 13.99 -2.01
C LEU A 111 -3.31 13.80 -2.18
N ALA A 112 -4.12 14.62 -1.51
CA ALA A 112 -5.59 14.56 -1.60
C ALA A 112 -6.09 14.74 -3.04
N ARG A 113 -5.48 15.63 -3.82
CA ARG A 113 -5.81 15.82 -5.25
C ARG A 113 -5.48 14.58 -6.07
N HIS A 114 -4.29 14.00 -5.85
CA HIS A 114 -3.88 12.78 -6.52
C HIS A 114 -4.78 11.59 -6.19
N VAL A 115 -5.11 11.39 -4.91
CA VAL A 115 -6.01 10.33 -4.44
C VAL A 115 -7.42 10.52 -4.98
N ALA A 116 -7.95 11.75 -4.98
CA ALA A 116 -9.26 12.03 -5.57
C ALA A 116 -9.28 11.69 -7.07
N SER A 117 -8.23 12.07 -7.82
CA SER A 117 -8.11 11.74 -9.24
C SER A 117 -7.92 10.25 -9.50
N LEU A 118 -7.20 9.53 -8.62
CA LEU A 118 -7.10 8.07 -8.67
C LEU A 118 -8.48 7.42 -8.50
N HIS A 119 -9.24 7.88 -7.52
CA HIS A 119 -10.59 7.38 -7.25
C HIS A 119 -11.61 7.69 -8.35
N ASP A 120 -11.32 8.63 -9.26
CA ASP A 120 -12.15 8.90 -10.45
C ASP A 120 -11.93 7.85 -11.56
N VAL A 121 -10.84 7.09 -11.50
CA VAL A 121 -10.65 5.93 -12.38
C VAL A 121 -11.56 4.80 -11.93
N SER A 122 -12.43 4.32 -12.80
CA SER A 122 -13.48 3.36 -12.47
C SER A 122 -13.51 2.16 -13.41
N ALA A 123 -14.21 1.11 -13.00
CA ALA A 123 -14.49 -0.09 -13.77
C ALA A 123 -15.97 -0.48 -13.64
N ASP A 124 -16.40 -1.48 -14.41
CA ASP A 124 -17.79 -1.96 -14.38
C ASP A 124 -18.10 -2.85 -13.18
N ALA A 125 -17.08 -3.37 -12.49
CA ALA A 125 -17.19 -4.27 -11.34
C ALA A 125 -16.03 -4.07 -10.36
N PHE A 126 -16.14 -4.66 -9.15
CA PHE A 126 -15.10 -4.69 -8.11
C PHE A 126 -14.14 -5.83 -8.38
N GLY A 127 -12.85 -5.61 -8.17
CA GLY A 127 -11.79 -6.58 -8.46
C GLY A 127 -10.65 -5.95 -9.24
N PHE A 128 -9.91 -6.76 -9.99
CA PHE A 128 -8.82 -6.26 -10.83
C PHE A 128 -8.51 -7.28 -11.94
N PRO A 129 -7.88 -6.89 -13.06
CA PRO A 129 -7.56 -7.82 -14.15
C PRO A 129 -6.64 -8.98 -13.78
N PHE A 130 -5.91 -8.85 -12.67
CA PHE A 130 -5.02 -9.89 -12.12
C PHE A 130 -4.98 -9.83 -10.59
N ASP A 131 -4.50 -10.89 -9.95
CA ASP A 131 -4.27 -10.90 -8.52
C ASP A 131 -3.10 -9.98 -8.19
N THR A 132 -3.27 -9.10 -7.20
CA THR A 132 -2.30 -8.10 -6.77
C THR A 132 -1.63 -8.51 -5.46
N LEU A 133 -0.84 -7.61 -4.87
CA LEU A 133 -0.18 -7.84 -3.58
C LEU A 133 -0.67 -6.84 -2.53
N SER A 134 -0.66 -7.26 -1.26
CA SER A 134 -0.64 -6.42 -0.08
C SER A 134 0.60 -6.85 0.71
N GLY A 135 1.69 -6.08 0.61
CA GLY A 135 3.02 -6.53 1.02
C GLY A 135 3.42 -7.84 0.32
N PRO A 136 3.87 -8.89 1.06
CA PRO A 136 4.24 -10.17 0.47
C PRO A 136 3.04 -11.07 0.15
N PHE A 137 1.82 -10.68 0.51
CA PHE A 137 0.65 -11.53 0.40
C PHE A 137 -0.15 -11.27 -0.87
N SER A 138 -0.52 -12.34 -1.57
CA SER A 138 -1.40 -12.25 -2.74
C SER A 138 -2.81 -11.79 -2.33
N GLN A 139 -3.37 -10.88 -3.11
CA GLN A 139 -4.76 -10.43 -3.05
C GLN A 139 -5.51 -10.95 -4.25
N SER A 140 -6.46 -11.86 -4.03
CA SER A 140 -7.32 -12.36 -5.10
C SER A 140 -8.36 -11.31 -5.51
N ASN A 141 -8.47 -11.07 -6.82
CA ASN A 141 -9.25 -9.97 -7.40
C ASN A 141 -10.25 -10.43 -8.50
N PRO A 142 -11.01 -11.51 -8.32
CA PRO A 142 -12.01 -11.86 -9.31
C PRO A 142 -13.05 -10.75 -9.41
N TRP A 143 -13.49 -10.44 -10.64
CA TRP A 143 -14.54 -9.45 -10.85
C TRP A 143 -15.85 -9.86 -10.17
N THR A 144 -16.43 -8.94 -9.40
CA THR A 144 -17.60 -9.13 -8.54
C THR A 144 -18.53 -7.92 -8.68
N GLU A 145 -19.82 -8.12 -8.82
CA GLU A 145 -20.80 -7.02 -9.00
C GLU A 145 -21.11 -6.30 -7.69
N SER A 146 -21.04 -6.98 -6.53
CA SER A 146 -21.28 -6.40 -5.20
C SER A 146 -19.98 -6.07 -4.50
N TRP A 147 -19.86 -4.82 -4.04
CA TRP A 147 -18.75 -4.40 -3.18
C TRP A 147 -18.74 -5.14 -1.86
N ILE A 148 -19.90 -5.29 -1.23
CA ILE A 148 -20.03 -5.92 0.09
C ILE A 148 -19.58 -7.38 0.02
N ASP A 149 -19.97 -8.11 -1.02
CA ASP A 149 -19.53 -9.48 -1.23
C ASP A 149 -18.04 -9.57 -1.55
N PHE A 150 -17.52 -8.68 -2.41
CA PHE A 150 -16.09 -8.61 -2.70
C PHE A 150 -15.29 -8.35 -1.43
N PHE A 151 -15.68 -7.34 -0.64
CA PHE A 151 -14.98 -6.97 0.58
C PHE A 151 -15.03 -8.10 1.62
N ARG A 152 -16.19 -8.74 1.82
CA ARG A 152 -16.36 -9.88 2.71
C ARG A 152 -15.47 -11.07 2.32
N GLU A 153 -15.58 -11.49 1.04
CA GLU A 153 -15.04 -12.78 0.59
C GLU A 153 -13.60 -12.68 0.04
N ARG A 154 -13.14 -11.47 -0.35
CA ARG A 154 -11.81 -11.28 -0.95
C ARG A 154 -10.88 -10.43 -0.08
N ARG A 155 -11.39 -9.77 0.95
CA ARG A 155 -10.59 -8.93 1.85
C ARG A 155 -10.72 -9.39 3.30
N LEU A 156 -11.84 -9.14 3.94
CA LEU A 156 -11.99 -9.29 5.39
C LEU A 156 -11.75 -10.74 5.85
N LEU A 157 -12.52 -11.70 5.34
CA LEU A 157 -12.43 -13.10 5.78
C LEU A 157 -11.13 -13.81 5.37
N PRO A 158 -10.60 -13.66 4.13
CA PRO A 158 -9.31 -14.25 3.78
C PRO A 158 -8.16 -13.73 4.64
N PHE A 159 -8.13 -12.44 4.94
CA PHE A 159 -7.07 -11.85 5.75
C PHE A 159 -7.14 -12.36 7.20
N ALA A 160 -8.35 -12.45 7.76
CA ALA A 160 -8.55 -13.05 9.08
C ALA A 160 -8.10 -14.51 9.13
N ARG A 161 -8.43 -15.32 8.11
CA ARG A 161 -8.01 -16.72 8.02
C ARG A 161 -6.49 -16.84 7.96
N THR A 162 -5.84 -16.05 7.09
CA THR A 162 -4.38 -16.06 6.95
C THR A 162 -3.69 -15.67 8.26
N ALA A 163 -4.16 -14.61 8.94
CA ALA A 163 -3.62 -14.20 10.24
C ALA A 163 -3.83 -15.27 11.32
N ARG A 164 -4.98 -15.92 11.33
CA ARG A 164 -5.27 -17.03 12.25
C ARG A 164 -4.40 -18.25 12.00
N ASP A 165 -4.27 -18.67 10.74
CA ASP A 165 -3.48 -19.85 10.35
C ASP A 165 -2.00 -19.66 10.67
N ALA A 166 -1.52 -18.41 10.60
CA ALA A 166 -0.18 -18.02 11.04
C ALA A 166 -0.05 -17.91 12.58
N GLY A 167 -1.14 -18.05 13.34
CA GLY A 167 -1.14 -17.91 14.80
C GLY A 167 -1.09 -16.47 15.32
N ALA A 168 -1.17 -15.48 14.43
CA ALA A 168 -1.13 -14.05 14.76
C ALA A 168 -2.48 -13.51 15.24
N LEU A 169 -3.62 -14.10 14.81
CA LEU A 169 -4.97 -13.69 15.21
C LEU A 169 -5.55 -14.70 16.21
N PRO A 170 -5.79 -14.33 17.49
CA PRO A 170 -6.43 -15.20 18.47
C PRO A 170 -7.84 -15.60 18.05
N ALA A 171 -8.34 -16.71 18.60
CA ALA A 171 -9.66 -17.26 18.23
C ALA A 171 -10.82 -16.32 18.55
N THR A 172 -10.73 -15.60 19.67
CA THR A 172 -11.74 -14.62 20.10
C THR A 172 -11.90 -13.48 19.11
N GLU A 173 -10.80 -12.91 18.64
CA GLU A 173 -10.78 -11.81 17.64
C GLU A 173 -11.21 -12.32 16.26
N PHE A 174 -10.83 -13.54 15.91
CA PHE A 174 -11.32 -14.18 14.67
C PHE A 174 -12.84 -14.32 14.68
N ASP A 175 -13.44 -14.81 15.78
CA ASP A 175 -14.89 -14.93 15.93
C ASP A 175 -15.59 -13.55 15.88
N ARG A 176 -14.96 -12.49 16.39
CA ARG A 176 -15.45 -11.11 16.29
C ARG A 176 -15.43 -10.61 14.83
N VAL A 177 -14.35 -10.88 14.09
CA VAL A 177 -14.25 -10.54 12.66
C VAL A 177 -15.29 -11.32 11.85
N GLN A 178 -15.59 -12.58 12.18
CA GLN A 178 -16.67 -13.32 11.54
C GLN A 178 -18.03 -12.68 11.78
N ARG A 179 -18.36 -12.27 13.04
CA ARG A 179 -19.59 -11.53 13.33
C ARG A 179 -19.66 -10.19 12.58
N LEU A 180 -18.55 -9.48 12.44
CA LEU A 180 -18.49 -8.28 11.61
C LEU A 180 -18.85 -8.61 10.16
N ALA A 181 -18.27 -9.66 9.59
CA ALA A 181 -18.53 -10.09 8.22
C ALA A 181 -20.02 -10.44 7.98
N GLU A 182 -20.72 -11.01 8.96
CA GLU A 182 -22.15 -11.32 8.91
C GLU A 182 -23.05 -10.08 8.91
N THR A 183 -22.55 -8.93 9.39
CA THR A 183 -23.32 -7.68 9.53
C THR A 183 -22.97 -6.63 8.48
N LEU A 184 -22.09 -6.90 7.52
CA LEU A 184 -21.63 -5.93 6.54
C LEU A 184 -22.76 -5.32 5.70
N ASP A 185 -23.78 -6.10 5.35
CA ASP A 185 -24.94 -5.61 4.58
C ASP A 185 -25.73 -4.50 5.28
N THR A 186 -25.64 -4.44 6.61
CA THR A 186 -26.29 -3.38 7.41
C THR A 186 -25.37 -2.21 7.74
N ARG A 187 -24.05 -2.36 7.56
CA ARG A 187 -23.02 -1.40 7.93
C ARG A 187 -22.44 -0.66 6.73
N LEU A 188 -22.25 -1.36 5.62
CA LEU A 188 -21.69 -0.80 4.39
C LEU A 188 -22.79 -0.43 3.39
N VAL A 189 -22.39 0.28 2.37
CA VAL A 189 -23.23 0.63 1.22
C VAL A 189 -22.51 0.21 -0.05
N GLU A 190 -23.28 -0.17 -1.06
CA GLU A 190 -22.77 -0.33 -2.41
C GLU A 190 -22.43 1.06 -2.99
N PRO A 191 -21.18 1.33 -3.38
CA PRO A 191 -20.90 2.58 -4.09
C PRO A 191 -21.53 2.56 -5.48
N ALA A 192 -21.87 3.73 -6.00
CA ALA A 192 -22.49 3.84 -7.32
C ALA A 192 -21.58 3.32 -8.44
N THR A 193 -20.28 3.45 -8.26
CA THR A 193 -19.24 2.95 -9.19
C THR A 193 -18.02 2.52 -8.39
N PRO A 194 -17.31 1.46 -8.82
CA PRO A 194 -16.00 1.12 -8.27
C PRO A 194 -15.01 2.26 -8.46
N SER A 195 -14.12 2.47 -7.53
CA SER A 195 -12.98 3.39 -7.62
C SER A 195 -11.68 2.59 -7.60
N LEU A 196 -10.69 2.99 -8.40
CA LEU A 196 -9.36 2.43 -8.30
C LEU A 196 -8.72 2.91 -6.99
N LEU A 197 -8.32 1.97 -6.15
CA LEU A 197 -7.66 2.23 -4.87
C LEU A 197 -6.15 2.10 -5.02
N HIS A 198 -5.39 2.84 -4.20
CA HIS A 198 -3.97 2.56 -4.00
C HIS A 198 -3.78 1.38 -3.03
N GLY A 199 -4.60 1.31 -1.99
CA GLY A 199 -4.63 0.23 -1.01
C GLY A 199 -3.61 0.35 0.14
N ASP A 200 -2.61 1.25 0.03
CA ASP A 200 -1.56 1.44 1.07
C ASP A 200 -1.06 2.90 1.14
N ILE A 201 -1.98 3.87 1.34
CA ILE A 201 -1.65 5.30 1.37
C ILE A 201 -1.26 5.74 2.77
N HIS A 202 0.04 5.96 3.00
CA HIS A 202 0.57 6.56 4.22
C HIS A 202 1.85 7.37 3.91
N PRO A 203 2.31 8.27 4.82
CA PRO A 203 3.44 9.13 4.55
C PRO A 203 4.74 8.39 4.20
N GLY A 204 4.92 7.15 4.67
CA GLY A 204 6.08 6.31 4.33
C GLY A 204 6.11 5.91 2.85
N ASN A 205 4.95 5.80 2.20
CA ASN A 205 4.81 5.48 0.78
C ASN A 205 4.69 6.72 -0.12
N VAL A 206 4.84 7.94 0.43
CA VAL A 206 4.70 9.18 -0.34
C VAL A 206 6.01 9.95 -0.38
N VAL A 207 6.61 10.03 -1.55
CA VAL A 207 7.81 10.85 -1.76
C VAL A 207 7.40 12.30 -2.01
N VAL A 208 7.86 13.20 -1.14
CA VAL A 208 7.53 14.63 -1.19
C VAL A 208 8.80 15.45 -1.37
N ALA A 209 8.72 16.48 -2.22
CA ALA A 209 9.73 17.52 -2.31
C ALA A 209 9.06 18.89 -2.46
N ASP A 210 9.49 19.86 -1.65
CA ASP A 210 8.93 21.22 -1.61
C ASP A 210 7.41 21.26 -1.39
N GLY A 211 6.89 20.32 -0.57
CA GLY A 211 5.47 20.15 -0.28
C GLY A 211 4.63 19.69 -1.48
N THR A 212 5.24 19.08 -2.47
CA THR A 212 4.59 18.48 -3.64
C THR A 212 4.88 16.98 -3.68
N VAL A 213 3.87 16.16 -3.91
CA VAL A 213 4.00 14.72 -4.11
C VAL A 213 4.76 14.47 -5.42
N ARG A 214 5.83 13.70 -5.33
CA ARG A 214 6.68 13.33 -6.47
C ARG A 214 6.46 11.90 -6.92
N ALA A 215 6.11 11.03 -5.99
CA ALA A 215 5.69 9.66 -6.27
C ALA A 215 4.91 9.09 -5.10
N VAL A 216 4.05 8.10 -5.39
CA VAL A 216 3.45 7.19 -4.42
C VAL A 216 3.99 5.79 -4.70
N LEU A 217 4.42 5.09 -3.65
CA LEU A 217 5.17 3.84 -3.70
C LEU A 217 4.31 2.67 -3.16
N ASP A 218 4.78 1.45 -3.38
CA ASP A 218 4.26 0.21 -2.78
C ASP A 218 2.73 0.05 -2.91
N PRO A 219 2.20 0.02 -4.14
CA PRO A 219 0.77 -0.08 -4.37
C PRO A 219 0.21 -1.46 -4.02
N ALA A 220 -1.07 -1.50 -3.59
CA ALA A 220 -1.86 -2.70 -3.36
C ALA A 220 -3.21 -2.60 -4.12
N ILE A 221 -3.16 -2.23 -5.41
CA ILE A 221 -4.30 -1.74 -6.19
C ILE A 221 -5.39 -2.77 -6.47
N TYR A 222 -6.61 -2.29 -6.47
CA TYR A 222 -7.80 -2.95 -6.99
C TYR A 222 -8.97 -1.96 -7.12
N PHE A 223 -10.00 -2.29 -7.88
CA PHE A 223 -11.24 -1.52 -7.92
C PHE A 223 -12.12 -1.89 -6.72
N GLY A 224 -12.36 -0.90 -5.85
CA GLY A 224 -13.11 -1.04 -4.61
C GLY A 224 -13.92 0.20 -4.27
N HIS A 225 -14.27 0.36 -2.99
CA HIS A 225 -14.92 1.56 -2.46
C HIS A 225 -13.86 2.57 -1.99
N ALA A 226 -13.90 3.80 -2.49
CA ALA A 226 -12.94 4.86 -2.15
C ALA A 226 -12.71 5.08 -0.64
N GLU A 227 -13.73 4.79 0.19
CA GLU A 227 -13.64 4.92 1.64
C GLU A 227 -12.61 3.99 2.29
N VAL A 228 -12.15 2.94 1.62
CA VAL A 228 -11.07 2.07 2.10
C VAL A 228 -9.76 2.85 2.21
N ASP A 229 -9.36 3.55 1.14
CA ASP A 229 -8.14 4.38 1.17
C ASP A 229 -8.27 5.55 2.15
N LEU A 230 -9.48 6.15 2.28
CA LEU A 230 -9.71 7.21 3.26
C LEU A 230 -9.55 6.70 4.70
N ALA A 231 -10.00 5.48 5.00
CA ALA A 231 -9.80 4.87 6.31
C ALA A 231 -8.33 4.51 6.58
N TYR A 232 -7.57 4.19 5.54
CA TYR A 232 -6.12 3.97 5.64
C TYR A 232 -5.41 5.26 6.05
N VAL A 233 -5.74 6.38 5.39
CA VAL A 233 -5.24 7.72 5.73
C VAL A 233 -5.53 8.09 7.19
N ASP A 234 -6.75 7.78 7.67
CA ASP A 234 -7.22 8.11 9.03
C ASP A 234 -6.56 7.23 10.11
N ARG A 235 -6.11 6.03 9.75
CA ARG A 235 -5.59 5.02 10.69
C ARG A 235 -4.37 5.47 11.49
N LEU A 236 -3.49 6.28 10.91
CA LEU A 236 -2.16 6.56 11.45
C LEU A 236 -2.04 7.91 12.17
N ASP A 237 -3.09 8.73 12.22
CA ASP A 237 -3.06 10.12 12.72
C ASP A 237 -1.88 10.96 12.12
N SER A 238 -1.33 10.50 11.00
CA SER A 238 -0.15 11.07 10.35
C SER A 238 -0.49 11.97 9.17
N ILE A 239 -1.75 11.92 8.71
CA ILE A 239 -2.32 12.76 7.66
C ILE A 239 -3.50 13.51 8.28
N GLY A 240 -3.47 14.84 8.19
CA GLY A 240 -4.35 15.70 8.96
C GLY A 240 -5.60 16.17 8.20
N ALA A 241 -6.29 17.16 8.80
CA ALA A 241 -7.51 17.74 8.26
C ALA A 241 -7.33 18.37 6.87
N ALA A 242 -6.11 18.84 6.53
CA ALA A 242 -5.83 19.47 5.26
C ALA A 242 -6.04 18.52 4.06
N PHE A 243 -5.80 17.21 4.26
CA PHE A 243 -6.11 16.19 3.26
C PHE A 243 -7.62 16.09 3.01
N TYR A 244 -8.43 15.92 4.08
CA TYR A 244 -9.87 15.76 3.94
C TYR A 244 -10.56 17.02 3.40
N ASP A 245 -10.11 18.20 3.81
CA ASP A 245 -10.63 19.49 3.33
C ASP A 245 -10.38 19.65 1.82
N GLU A 246 -9.21 19.24 1.34
CA GLU A 246 -8.89 19.28 -0.08
C GLU A 246 -9.62 18.16 -0.85
N TYR A 247 -9.63 16.93 -0.35
CA TYR A 247 -10.32 15.81 -1.00
C TYR A 247 -11.81 16.12 -1.24
N ARG A 248 -12.50 16.72 -0.23
CA ARG A 248 -13.92 17.12 -0.34
C ARG A 248 -14.20 18.15 -1.44
N ARG A 249 -13.19 18.89 -1.89
CA ARG A 249 -13.33 19.83 -3.03
C ARG A 249 -13.45 19.12 -4.37
N HIS A 250 -12.98 17.88 -4.45
CA HIS A 250 -12.93 17.08 -5.65
C HIS A 250 -13.97 15.96 -5.62
N ARG A 251 -14.12 15.30 -4.47
CA ARG A 251 -15.05 14.18 -4.28
C ARG A 251 -15.80 14.31 -2.97
N ASN A 252 -17.09 14.01 -2.99
CA ASN A 252 -17.90 14.04 -1.78
C ASN A 252 -17.52 12.87 -0.86
N ILE A 253 -17.40 13.15 0.44
CA ILE A 253 -17.32 12.15 1.51
C ILE A 253 -18.62 12.22 2.29
N SER A 254 -19.37 11.12 2.33
CA SER A 254 -20.62 11.06 3.09
C SER A 254 -20.35 11.25 4.59
N GLU A 255 -21.17 12.07 5.27
CA GLU A 255 -21.14 12.21 6.74
C GLU A 255 -21.23 10.83 7.42
N ARG A 256 -22.07 9.93 6.90
CA ARG A 256 -22.23 8.58 7.41
C ARG A 256 -20.96 7.71 7.28
N TYR A 257 -19.98 8.11 6.47
CA TYR A 257 -18.67 7.45 6.47
C TYR A 257 -18.02 7.57 7.86
N PHE A 258 -17.94 8.77 8.40
CA PHE A 258 -17.28 9.03 9.68
C PHE A 258 -17.99 8.40 10.88
N ASP A 259 -19.34 8.34 10.84
CA ASP A 259 -20.15 7.87 11.94
C ASP A 259 -20.42 6.36 11.93
N GLU A 260 -20.40 5.72 10.75
CA GLU A 260 -20.90 4.35 10.60
C GLU A 260 -19.90 3.40 9.94
N ARG A 261 -19.23 3.81 8.84
CA ARG A 261 -18.47 2.88 7.98
C ARG A 261 -16.98 2.89 8.23
N ARG A 262 -16.43 4.00 8.68
CA ARG A 262 -15.01 4.19 8.90
C ARG A 262 -14.40 3.07 9.74
N ASP A 263 -15.03 2.74 10.85
CA ASP A 263 -14.52 1.72 11.78
C ASP A 263 -14.49 0.30 11.18
N VAL A 264 -15.37 0.00 10.22
CA VAL A 264 -15.32 -1.26 9.46
C VAL A 264 -14.02 -1.35 8.65
N TYR A 265 -13.67 -0.28 7.92
CA TYR A 265 -12.44 -0.24 7.12
C TYR A 265 -11.19 -0.10 8.01
N ILE A 266 -11.27 0.62 9.15
CA ILE A 266 -10.17 0.63 10.13
C ILE A 266 -9.93 -0.76 10.71
N ALA A 267 -10.98 -1.55 11.01
CA ALA A 267 -10.83 -2.94 11.47
C ALA A 267 -10.14 -3.80 10.40
N PHE A 268 -10.48 -3.62 9.12
CA PHE A 268 -9.82 -4.30 8.03
C PHE A 268 -8.33 -3.96 7.94
N HIS A 269 -7.95 -2.69 7.99
CA HIS A 269 -6.54 -2.28 7.96
C HIS A 269 -5.77 -2.69 9.22
N ALA A 270 -6.43 -2.71 10.38
CA ALA A 270 -5.83 -3.24 11.60
C ALA A 270 -5.57 -4.76 11.48
N LEU A 271 -6.49 -5.49 10.84
CA LEU A 271 -6.31 -6.91 10.53
C LEU A 271 -5.16 -7.16 9.55
N GLU A 272 -4.96 -6.29 8.55
CA GLU A 272 -3.75 -6.32 7.71
C GLU A 272 -2.50 -6.23 8.56
N ASN A 273 -2.44 -5.27 9.51
CA ASN A 273 -1.30 -5.15 10.40
C ASN A 273 -1.07 -6.39 11.28
N VAL A 274 -2.14 -7.01 11.79
CA VAL A 274 -2.02 -8.30 12.51
C VAL A 274 -1.40 -9.36 11.61
N ARG A 275 -1.78 -9.40 10.35
CA ARG A 275 -1.23 -10.35 9.37
C ARG A 275 0.26 -10.11 9.08
N PHE A 276 0.71 -8.83 9.06
CA PHE A 276 2.09 -8.45 8.80
C PHE A 276 2.99 -8.51 10.02
N PHE A 277 2.51 -7.98 11.15
CA PHE A 277 3.33 -7.66 12.34
C PHE A 277 2.88 -8.44 13.59
N GLY A 278 1.93 -9.37 13.45
CA GLY A 278 1.44 -10.16 14.58
C GLY A 278 0.76 -9.30 15.66
N ASP A 279 1.19 -9.47 16.91
CA ASP A 279 0.55 -8.88 18.09
C ASP A 279 0.47 -7.35 18.08
N ASP A 280 1.34 -6.66 17.34
CA ASP A 280 1.35 -5.19 17.29
C ASP A 280 0.09 -4.58 16.66
N GLY A 281 -0.60 -5.33 15.80
CA GLY A 281 -1.87 -4.92 15.19
C GLY A 281 -3.11 -5.13 16.06
N LEU A 282 -3.05 -6.04 17.05
CA LEU A 282 -4.21 -6.48 17.84
C LEU A 282 -4.91 -5.35 18.60
N PRO A 283 -4.22 -4.44 19.33
CA PRO A 283 -4.91 -3.39 20.09
C PRO A 283 -5.78 -2.47 19.23
N ARG A 284 -5.36 -2.22 17.98
CA ARG A 284 -6.13 -1.40 17.04
C ARG A 284 -7.33 -2.16 16.49
N LEU A 285 -7.15 -3.44 16.18
CA LEU A 285 -8.24 -4.32 15.76
C LEU A 285 -9.31 -4.39 16.84
N ASP A 286 -8.92 -4.70 18.08
CA ASP A 286 -9.84 -4.75 19.22
C ASP A 286 -10.60 -3.46 19.42
N SER A 287 -9.89 -2.32 19.41
CA SER A 287 -10.52 -1.00 19.55
C SER A 287 -11.55 -0.72 18.45
N ALA A 288 -11.28 -1.11 17.21
CA ALA A 288 -12.23 -0.96 16.10
C ALA A 288 -13.43 -1.90 16.25
N LEU A 289 -13.20 -3.17 16.60
CA LEU A 289 -14.28 -4.16 16.84
C LEU A 289 -15.15 -3.76 18.04
N ASP A 290 -14.58 -3.18 19.11
CA ASP A 290 -15.33 -2.65 20.26
C ASP A 290 -16.26 -1.52 19.86
N ARG A 291 -15.78 -0.55 19.05
CA ARG A 291 -16.64 0.54 18.52
C ARG A 291 -17.76 0.02 17.63
N LEU A 292 -17.52 -1.06 16.92
CA LEU A 292 -18.51 -1.76 16.08
C LEU A 292 -19.47 -2.61 16.89
N GLY A 293 -19.22 -2.88 18.18
CA GLY A 293 -20.06 -3.70 19.04
C GLY A 293 -20.10 -5.19 18.66
N VAL A 294 -18.99 -5.73 18.16
CA VAL A 294 -18.86 -7.13 17.73
C VAL A 294 -17.84 -7.89 18.54
#